data_c39f99473ada14ae4f857caeb30043f7
#
_entry.id   c39f99473ada14ae4f857caeb30043f7
#
_cell.length_a   1.000
_cell.length_b   1.000
_cell.length_c   1.000
_cell.angle_alpha   90.00
_cell.angle_beta   90.00
_cell.angle_gamma   90.00
#
_symmetry.space_group_name_H-M   'P 1'
#
loop_
_entity.id
_entity.type
_entity.pdbx_description
1 polymer ?
#
loop_
_entity_poly.entity_id
_entity_poly.type
_entity_poly.pdbx_seq_one_letter_code
_entity_poly.pdbx_strand_id
1 'polypeptide(L)'
;GFDFETIRSDVSALKRWLETELGDEDLAELAERDRGRFRLAREVLSRPGVVEWLRLKAALSVDLVRDWRQAIDAVDPDKLLMSHAFMPPWTVVTGLDFSGVAEFSDAVSPKLYTMHWAQMVTFWGNELMAQRPELNERLLVRALISLLDMFDGTPGDPGGESLADYRYPEPDEPHPV
;
A
#
# COMPACT_ATOMS: atom_id res chain seq x y z
N GLY A 1 -1.70 -18.53 -18.06
CA GLY A 1 -0.71 -18.49 -16.97
C GLY A 1 -0.08 -17.12 -16.88
N PHE A 2 0.65 -16.86 -15.81
CA PHE A 2 1.37 -15.60 -15.61
C PHE A 2 2.72 -15.63 -16.33
N ASP A 3 3.09 -14.50 -16.94
CA ASP A 3 4.42 -14.31 -17.55
C ASP A 3 5.40 -13.78 -16.50
N PHE A 4 6.12 -14.70 -15.87
CA PHE A 4 7.07 -14.38 -14.79
C PHE A 4 8.30 -13.57 -15.27
N GLU A 5 8.65 -13.65 -16.53
CA GLU A 5 9.77 -12.87 -17.08
C GLU A 5 9.37 -11.39 -17.20
N THR A 6 8.21 -11.12 -17.79
CA THR A 6 7.64 -9.78 -17.88
C THR A 6 7.36 -9.20 -16.48
N ILE A 7 6.79 -9.99 -15.56
CA ILE A 7 6.57 -9.56 -14.16
C ILE A 7 7.90 -9.11 -13.53
N ARG A 8 8.93 -9.95 -13.59
CA ARG A 8 10.23 -9.63 -12.98
C ARG A 8 10.86 -8.40 -13.60
N SER A 9 10.82 -8.29 -14.92
CA SER A 9 11.38 -7.15 -15.66
C SER A 9 10.71 -5.83 -15.23
N ASP A 10 9.38 -5.79 -15.27
CA ASP A 10 8.62 -4.56 -15.02
C ASP A 10 8.60 -4.16 -13.54
N VAL A 11 8.53 -5.12 -12.62
CA VAL A 11 8.64 -4.84 -11.18
C VAL A 11 10.05 -4.33 -10.85
N SER A 12 11.09 -4.89 -11.45
CA SER A 12 12.46 -4.38 -11.29
C SER A 12 12.63 -2.99 -11.88
N ALA A 13 11.97 -2.69 -13.00
CA ALA A 13 11.98 -1.36 -13.60
C ALA A 13 11.25 -0.34 -12.72
N LEU A 14 10.10 -0.69 -12.14
CA LEU A 14 9.40 0.17 -11.20
C LEU A 14 10.23 0.43 -9.94
N LYS A 15 10.86 -0.61 -9.38
CA LYS A 15 11.76 -0.47 -8.24
C LYS A 15 12.92 0.47 -8.56
N ARG A 16 13.58 0.30 -9.70
CA ARG A 16 14.67 1.17 -10.14
C ARG A 16 14.21 2.62 -10.27
N TRP A 17 13.05 2.85 -10.86
CA TRP A 17 12.50 4.19 -10.96
C TRP A 17 12.36 4.86 -9.58
N LEU A 18 11.81 4.15 -8.59
CA LEU A 18 11.70 4.64 -7.22
C LEU A 18 13.07 4.92 -6.57
N GLU A 19 14.02 4.00 -6.76
CA GLU A 19 15.32 4.04 -6.08
C GLU A 19 16.33 4.98 -6.75
N THR A 20 16.18 5.30 -8.04
CA THR A 20 17.24 6.00 -8.78
C THR A 20 16.76 7.14 -9.67
N GLU A 21 15.50 7.15 -10.10
CA GLU A 21 15.00 8.08 -11.12
C GLU A 21 13.98 9.08 -10.57
N LEU A 22 13.19 8.68 -9.56
CA LEU A 22 12.20 9.54 -8.92
C LEU A 22 12.86 10.81 -8.40
N GLY A 23 12.40 11.98 -8.84
CA GLY A 23 12.94 13.28 -8.46
C GLY A 23 11.92 14.19 -7.80
N ASP A 24 12.38 15.39 -7.40
CA ASP A 24 11.51 16.38 -6.76
C ASP A 24 10.37 16.85 -7.67
N GLU A 25 10.54 16.83 -8.98
CA GLU A 25 9.48 17.16 -9.93
C GLU A 25 8.38 16.09 -9.91
N ASP A 26 8.75 14.81 -9.85
CA ASP A 26 7.79 13.71 -9.70
C ASP A 26 7.08 13.78 -8.36
N LEU A 27 7.81 14.07 -7.28
CA LEU A 27 7.24 14.23 -5.94
C LEU A 27 6.26 15.41 -5.89
N ALA A 28 6.56 16.52 -6.54
CA ALA A 28 5.66 17.67 -6.65
C ALA A 28 4.36 17.30 -7.40
N GLU A 29 4.46 16.52 -8.50
CA GLU A 29 3.29 16.03 -9.22
C GLU A 29 2.47 15.04 -8.36
N LEU A 30 3.14 14.11 -7.66
CA LEU A 30 2.50 13.15 -6.77
C LEU A 30 1.84 13.81 -5.55
N ALA A 31 2.36 14.94 -5.09
CA ALA A 31 1.80 15.70 -3.97
C ALA A 31 0.48 16.42 -4.33
N GLU A 32 0.17 16.59 -5.60
CA GLU A 32 -1.11 17.17 -6.03
C GLU A 32 -2.25 16.17 -5.80
N ARG A 33 -3.22 16.52 -4.97
CA ARG A 33 -4.29 15.63 -4.49
C ARG A 33 -4.99 14.84 -5.61
N ASP A 34 -5.36 15.51 -6.68
CA ASP A 34 -6.12 14.87 -7.76
C ASP A 34 -5.20 14.26 -8.84
N ARG A 35 -4.07 14.88 -9.12
CA ARG A 35 -3.14 14.44 -10.17
C ARG A 35 -2.22 13.32 -9.71
N GLY A 36 -1.79 13.32 -8.45
CA GLY A 36 -0.81 12.37 -7.93
C GLY A 36 -1.27 10.93 -8.08
N ARG A 37 -2.54 10.65 -7.80
CA ARG A 37 -3.12 9.31 -7.98
C ARG A 37 -3.15 8.87 -9.43
N PHE A 38 -3.48 9.76 -10.35
CA PHE A 38 -3.44 9.48 -11.79
C PHE A 38 -2.00 9.29 -12.28
N ARG A 39 -1.04 10.04 -11.74
CA ARG A 39 0.38 9.87 -12.06
C ARG A 39 0.86 8.48 -11.62
N LEU A 40 0.56 8.06 -10.39
CA LEU A 40 0.89 6.73 -9.89
C LEU A 40 0.20 5.63 -10.71
N ALA A 41 -1.10 5.78 -11.00
CA ALA A 41 -1.84 4.82 -11.81
C ALA A 41 -1.21 4.67 -13.20
N ARG A 42 -0.80 5.76 -13.84
CA ARG A 42 -0.11 5.74 -15.13
C ARG A 42 1.23 4.99 -15.05
N GLU A 43 2.01 5.19 -13.99
CA GLU A 43 3.27 4.47 -13.78
C GLU A 43 3.06 2.96 -13.66
N VAL A 44 2.03 2.55 -12.92
CA VAL A 44 1.67 1.13 -12.78
C VAL A 44 1.16 0.55 -14.10
N LEU A 45 0.21 1.23 -14.76
CA LEU A 45 -0.43 0.74 -15.98
C LEU A 45 0.51 0.73 -17.19
N SER A 46 1.54 1.59 -17.22
CA SER A 46 2.55 1.58 -18.27
C SER A 46 3.49 0.37 -18.21
N ARG A 47 3.41 -0.42 -17.14
CA ARG A 47 4.21 -1.62 -16.90
C ARG A 47 3.29 -2.85 -16.75
N PRO A 48 2.96 -3.53 -17.84
CA PRO A 48 2.01 -4.67 -17.81
C PRO A 48 2.38 -5.75 -16.79
N GLY A 49 3.66 -6.03 -16.61
CA GLY A 49 4.16 -7.00 -15.63
C GLY A 49 3.90 -6.59 -14.17
N VAL A 50 3.82 -5.28 -13.85
CA VAL A 50 3.41 -4.82 -12.52
C VAL A 50 1.93 -5.12 -12.30
N VAL A 51 1.08 -4.89 -13.30
CA VAL A 51 -0.36 -5.24 -13.23
C VAL A 51 -0.54 -6.75 -13.06
N GLU A 52 0.22 -7.55 -13.83
CA GLU A 52 0.20 -9.01 -13.70
C GLU A 52 0.70 -9.48 -12.33
N TRP A 53 1.71 -8.84 -11.76
CA TRP A 53 2.18 -9.12 -10.40
C TRP A 53 1.09 -8.87 -9.35
N LEU A 54 0.34 -7.77 -9.45
CA LEU A 54 -0.79 -7.51 -8.56
C LEU A 54 -1.88 -8.57 -8.71
N ARG A 55 -2.21 -8.97 -9.95
CA ARG A 55 -3.16 -10.06 -10.23
C ARG A 55 -2.69 -11.40 -9.70
N LEU A 56 -1.40 -11.72 -9.82
CA LEU A 56 -0.81 -12.93 -9.26
C LEU A 56 -0.96 -12.96 -7.74
N LYS A 57 -0.66 -11.86 -7.05
CA LYS A 57 -0.83 -11.77 -5.60
C LYS A 57 -2.29 -11.97 -5.18
N ALA A 58 -3.23 -11.37 -5.90
CA ALA A 58 -4.66 -11.56 -5.67
C ALA A 58 -5.07 -13.03 -5.85
N ALA A 59 -4.65 -13.66 -6.95
CA ALA A 59 -4.94 -15.08 -7.19
C ALA A 59 -4.38 -16.00 -6.11
N LEU A 60 -3.11 -15.77 -5.70
CA LEU A 60 -2.48 -16.55 -4.63
C LEU A 60 -3.18 -16.38 -3.28
N SER A 61 -3.70 -15.20 -2.97
CA SER A 61 -4.45 -15.00 -1.72
C SER A 61 -5.77 -15.76 -1.71
N VAL A 62 -6.49 -15.79 -2.83
CA VAL A 62 -7.73 -16.57 -2.99
C VAL A 62 -7.46 -18.06 -2.89
N ASP A 63 -6.43 -18.54 -3.60
CA ASP A 63 -6.03 -19.96 -3.54
C ASP A 63 -5.69 -20.40 -2.12
N LEU A 64 -4.92 -19.58 -1.37
CA LEU A 64 -4.56 -19.86 0.01
C LEU A 64 -5.79 -19.95 0.93
N VAL A 65 -6.73 -19.01 0.80
CA VAL A 65 -7.95 -19.00 1.63
C VAL A 65 -8.85 -20.19 1.28
N ARG A 66 -8.96 -20.54 0.00
CA ARG A 66 -9.66 -21.74 -0.45
C ARG A 66 -9.05 -23.02 0.16
N ASP A 67 -7.72 -23.15 0.13
CA ASP A 67 -7.04 -24.30 0.70
C ASP A 67 -7.24 -24.40 2.21
N TRP A 68 -7.23 -23.26 2.92
CA TRP A 68 -7.57 -23.22 4.33
C TRP A 68 -9.01 -23.63 4.60
N ARG A 69 -9.98 -23.16 3.79
CA ARG A 69 -11.38 -23.58 3.92
C ARG A 69 -11.52 -25.09 3.76
N GLN A 70 -10.89 -25.66 2.74
CA GLN A 70 -10.91 -27.11 2.52
C GLN A 70 -10.30 -27.89 3.70
N ALA A 71 -9.18 -27.40 4.24
CA ALA A 71 -8.53 -28.04 5.39
C ALA A 71 -9.39 -27.97 6.67
N ILE A 72 -10.07 -26.86 6.90
CA ILE A 72 -10.98 -26.67 8.03
C ILE A 72 -12.19 -27.58 7.89
N ASP A 73 -12.83 -27.62 6.70
CA ASP A 73 -14.02 -28.43 6.43
C ASP A 73 -13.74 -29.94 6.59
N ALA A 74 -12.52 -30.36 6.30
CA ALA A 74 -12.10 -31.75 6.50
C ALA A 74 -12.02 -32.17 7.99
N VAL A 75 -11.89 -31.20 8.90
CA VAL A 75 -11.83 -31.44 10.36
C VAL A 75 -13.16 -31.13 11.02
N ASP A 76 -13.74 -29.98 10.73
CA ASP A 76 -14.99 -29.52 11.32
C ASP A 76 -15.63 -28.46 10.39
N PRO A 77 -16.63 -28.85 9.58
CA PRO A 77 -17.24 -27.93 8.61
C PRO A 77 -18.09 -26.81 9.25
N ASP A 78 -18.40 -26.90 10.54
CA ASP A 78 -19.15 -25.89 11.27
C ASP A 78 -18.24 -24.75 11.78
N LYS A 79 -16.92 -24.84 11.59
CA LYS A 79 -15.97 -23.78 11.99
C LYS A 79 -15.99 -22.62 11.01
N LEU A 80 -16.08 -21.42 11.58
CA LEU A 80 -16.02 -20.17 10.82
C LEU A 80 -14.57 -19.84 10.46
N LEU A 81 -14.37 -19.39 9.22
CA LEU A 81 -13.12 -18.83 8.71
C LEU A 81 -13.31 -17.33 8.50
N MET A 82 -12.52 -16.53 9.20
CA MET A 82 -12.48 -15.08 8.99
C MET A 82 -11.12 -14.68 8.41
N SER A 83 -11.13 -14.10 7.21
CA SER A 83 -9.94 -13.57 6.55
C SER A 83 -9.68 -12.15 7.02
N HIS A 84 -8.41 -11.87 7.37
CA HIS A 84 -7.98 -10.50 7.69
C HIS A 84 -7.35 -9.84 6.46
N ALA A 85 -7.79 -8.63 6.17
CA ALA A 85 -7.29 -7.80 5.08
C ALA A 85 -6.48 -6.63 5.61
N PHE A 86 -5.51 -6.17 4.82
CA PHE A 86 -4.94 -4.84 5.01
C PHE A 86 -5.99 -3.79 4.65
N MET A 87 -5.81 -2.53 5.09
CA MET A 87 -6.82 -1.50 4.87
C MET A 87 -7.01 -1.16 3.39
N PRO A 88 -8.25 -1.01 2.91
CA PRO A 88 -8.50 -0.47 1.57
C PRO A 88 -8.00 0.99 1.46
N PRO A 89 -7.54 1.45 0.28
CA PRO A 89 -7.45 0.70 -0.98
C PRO A 89 -6.18 -0.14 -1.13
N TRP A 90 -5.31 -0.17 -0.13
CA TRP A 90 -3.97 -0.78 -0.16
C TRP A 90 -4.00 -2.31 -0.24
N THR A 91 -5.17 -2.92 -0.04
CA THR A 91 -5.38 -4.35 -0.31
C THR A 91 -5.03 -4.74 -1.74
N VAL A 92 -5.19 -3.83 -2.71
CA VAL A 92 -4.75 -4.04 -4.10
C VAL A 92 -3.26 -4.34 -4.16
N VAL A 93 -2.44 -3.63 -3.38
CA VAL A 93 -0.97 -3.83 -3.36
C VAL A 93 -0.58 -5.05 -2.51
N THR A 94 -1.29 -5.32 -1.43
CA THR A 94 -1.01 -6.48 -0.56
C THR A 94 -1.52 -7.79 -1.14
N GLY A 95 -2.48 -7.74 -2.08
CA GLY A 95 -2.92 -8.85 -2.88
C GLY A 95 -4.21 -9.52 -2.42
N LEU A 96 -4.90 -9.07 -1.34
CA LEU A 96 -6.17 -9.68 -0.98
C LEU A 96 -7.29 -9.22 -1.90
N ASP A 97 -7.86 -10.15 -2.64
CA ASP A 97 -9.10 -9.94 -3.41
C ASP A 97 -10.32 -10.22 -2.53
N PHE A 98 -11.03 -9.16 -2.13
CA PHE A 98 -12.22 -9.29 -1.28
C PHE A 98 -13.30 -10.17 -1.89
N SER A 99 -13.55 -10.03 -3.19
CA SER A 99 -14.59 -10.81 -3.87
C SER A 99 -14.23 -12.28 -3.92
N GLY A 100 -12.99 -12.58 -4.32
CA GLY A 100 -12.53 -13.97 -4.42
C GLY A 100 -12.43 -14.66 -3.07
N VAL A 101 -11.93 -13.99 -2.02
CA VAL A 101 -11.84 -14.62 -0.69
C VAL A 101 -13.21 -14.75 0.00
N ALA A 102 -14.19 -13.91 -0.34
CA ALA A 102 -15.56 -14.02 0.19
C ALA A 102 -16.26 -15.32 -0.22
N GLU A 103 -15.83 -15.97 -1.29
CA GLU A 103 -16.35 -17.27 -1.69
C GLU A 103 -15.97 -18.40 -0.73
N PHE A 104 -14.88 -18.21 0.04
CA PHE A 104 -14.29 -19.23 0.91
C PHE A 104 -14.23 -18.83 2.39
N SER A 105 -14.56 -17.57 2.71
CA SER A 105 -14.56 -17.03 4.08
C SER A 105 -15.97 -16.69 4.51
N ASP A 106 -16.31 -16.98 5.77
CA ASP A 106 -17.57 -16.56 6.38
C ASP A 106 -17.60 -15.06 6.68
N ALA A 107 -16.44 -14.46 6.86
CA ALA A 107 -16.28 -13.01 7.05
C ALA A 107 -14.92 -12.52 6.55
N VAL A 108 -14.87 -11.25 6.18
CA VAL A 108 -13.60 -10.54 5.89
C VAL A 108 -13.52 -9.33 6.82
N SER A 109 -12.43 -9.22 7.58
CA SER A 109 -12.17 -8.15 8.54
C SER A 109 -11.02 -7.27 8.06
N PRO A 110 -11.29 -6.06 7.52
CA PRO A 110 -10.22 -5.12 7.19
C PRO A 110 -9.62 -4.51 8.46
N LYS A 111 -8.30 -4.39 8.49
CA LYS A 111 -7.58 -3.71 9.57
C LYS A 111 -7.64 -2.20 9.34
N LEU A 112 -8.43 -1.50 10.12
CA LEU A 112 -8.60 -0.05 10.04
C LEU A 112 -7.91 0.65 11.22
N TYR A 113 -6.63 0.29 11.48
CA TYR A 113 -5.87 0.93 12.54
C TYR A 113 -5.36 2.30 12.10
N THR A 114 -5.83 3.35 12.75
CA THR A 114 -5.47 4.74 12.41
C THR A 114 -3.96 5.00 12.48
N MET A 115 -3.26 4.36 13.42
CA MET A 115 -1.80 4.45 13.55
C MET A 115 -1.04 3.95 12.31
N HIS A 116 -1.60 3.03 11.54
CA HIS A 116 -0.92 2.51 10.35
C HIS A 116 -0.71 3.56 9.27
N TRP A 117 -1.58 4.56 9.19
CA TRP A 117 -1.44 5.65 8.21
C TRP A 117 -0.16 6.45 8.48
N ALA A 118 0.00 6.92 9.71
CA ALA A 118 1.21 7.63 10.12
C ALA A 118 2.47 6.75 9.98
N GLN A 119 2.37 5.48 10.41
CA GLN A 119 3.47 4.52 10.26
C GLN A 119 3.85 4.25 8.79
N MET A 120 2.90 4.25 7.86
CA MET A 120 3.24 4.11 6.43
C MET A 120 3.99 5.32 5.90
N VAL A 121 3.62 6.55 6.31
CA VAL A 121 4.36 7.76 5.93
C VAL A 121 5.80 7.67 6.43
N THR A 122 6.00 7.37 7.72
CA THR A 122 7.35 7.29 8.29
C THR A 122 8.14 6.12 7.74
N PHE A 123 7.55 4.94 7.60
CA PHE A 123 8.25 3.75 7.10
C PHE A 123 8.69 3.92 5.65
N TRP A 124 7.78 4.28 4.77
CA TRP A 124 8.12 4.45 3.34
C TRP A 124 8.96 5.70 3.11
N GLY A 125 8.68 6.78 3.83
CA GLY A 125 9.47 7.99 3.73
C GLY A 125 10.92 7.79 4.18
N ASN A 126 11.14 7.18 5.33
CA ASN A 126 12.48 6.89 5.84
C ASN A 126 13.25 5.91 4.94
N GLU A 127 12.57 4.87 4.41
CA GLU A 127 13.19 3.93 3.49
C GLU A 127 13.66 4.64 2.21
N LEU A 128 12.81 5.52 1.66
CA LEU A 128 13.17 6.27 0.46
C LEU A 128 14.27 7.29 0.73
N MET A 129 14.17 8.06 1.82
CA MET A 129 15.21 9.02 2.20
C MET A 129 16.56 8.37 2.51
N ALA A 130 16.55 7.15 3.06
CA ALA A 130 17.80 6.40 3.30
C ALA A 130 18.51 6.03 1.99
N GLN A 131 17.75 5.77 0.93
CA GLN A 131 18.29 5.44 -0.40
C GLN A 131 18.55 6.70 -1.24
N ARG A 132 17.76 7.75 -1.05
CA ARG A 132 17.74 8.97 -1.84
C ARG A 132 17.78 10.23 -0.95
N PRO A 133 18.91 10.45 -0.24
CA PRO A 133 19.02 11.57 0.71
C PRO A 133 18.99 12.95 0.06
N GLU A 134 19.10 13.02 -1.27
CA GLU A 134 19.00 14.27 -2.05
C GLU A 134 17.56 14.73 -2.31
N LEU A 135 16.55 13.88 -2.09
CA LEU A 135 15.15 14.24 -2.28
C LEU A 135 14.69 15.28 -1.25
N ASN A 136 13.77 16.12 -1.67
CA ASN A 136 13.13 17.08 -0.78
C ASN A 136 12.12 16.36 0.15
N GLU A 137 12.46 16.22 1.44
CA GLU A 137 11.63 15.53 2.44
C GLU A 137 10.20 16.09 2.50
N ARG A 138 10.02 17.41 2.42
CA ARG A 138 8.69 18.03 2.45
C ARG A 138 7.83 17.62 1.24
N LEU A 139 8.41 17.55 0.05
CA LEU A 139 7.71 17.07 -1.14
C LEU A 139 7.37 15.59 -1.01
N LEU A 140 8.29 14.79 -0.49
CA LEU A 140 8.06 13.36 -0.24
C LEU A 140 6.90 13.15 0.74
N VAL A 141 6.90 13.85 1.87
CA VAL A 141 5.81 13.78 2.87
C VAL A 141 4.47 14.14 2.22
N ARG A 142 4.41 15.24 1.47
CA ARG A 142 3.19 15.66 0.78
C ARG A 142 2.72 14.64 -0.27
N ALA A 143 3.65 14.04 -1.01
CA ALA A 143 3.31 12.97 -1.96
C ALA A 143 2.72 11.75 -1.24
N LEU A 144 3.32 11.32 -0.14
CA LEU A 144 2.82 10.20 0.66
C LEU A 144 1.43 10.50 1.25
N ILE A 145 1.22 11.70 1.82
CA ILE A 145 -0.09 12.12 2.34
C ILE A 145 -1.14 12.12 1.23
N SER A 146 -0.80 12.65 0.06
CA SER A 146 -1.69 12.66 -1.09
C SER A 146 -2.08 11.26 -1.54
N LEU A 147 -1.11 10.37 -1.65
CA LEU A 147 -1.33 8.98 -2.06
C LEU A 147 -2.14 8.18 -1.03
N LEU A 148 -1.91 8.43 0.26
CA LEU A 148 -2.61 7.79 1.37
C LEU A 148 -3.97 8.41 1.68
N ASP A 149 -4.34 9.53 1.04
CA ASP A 149 -5.57 10.30 1.30
C ASP A 149 -5.70 10.79 2.75
N MET A 150 -4.59 11.23 3.32
CA MET A 150 -4.51 11.65 4.73
C MET A 150 -4.79 13.15 4.92
N PHE A 151 -5.55 13.77 4.03
CA PHE A 151 -6.01 15.14 4.23
C PHE A 151 -7.15 15.15 5.25
N ASP A 152 -7.04 15.99 6.27
CA ASP A 152 -8.08 16.15 7.32
C ASP A 152 -9.33 16.89 6.84
N GLY A 153 -9.36 17.31 5.59
CA GLY A 153 -10.46 18.03 4.99
C GLY A 153 -10.42 19.55 5.24
N THR A 154 -9.43 20.07 5.97
CA THR A 154 -9.24 21.51 6.15
C THR A 154 -8.66 22.12 4.88
N PRO A 155 -9.36 23.03 4.19
CA PRO A 155 -8.84 23.67 3.00
C PRO A 155 -7.53 24.42 3.32
N GLY A 156 -6.45 24.06 2.67
CA GLY A 156 -5.15 24.72 2.81
C GLY A 156 -4.21 24.13 3.87
N ASP A 157 -4.64 23.10 4.62
CA ASP A 157 -3.72 22.34 5.46
C ASP A 157 -3.00 21.26 4.63
N PRO A 158 -1.69 21.41 4.40
CA PRO A 158 -0.91 20.42 3.65
C PRO A 158 -0.55 19.17 4.47
N GLY A 159 -1.00 19.04 5.73
CA GLY A 159 -0.49 18.05 6.67
C GLY A 159 0.89 18.43 7.21
N GLY A 160 1.57 17.49 7.86
CA GLY A 160 2.94 17.68 8.35
C GLY A 160 3.94 17.99 7.23
N GLU A 161 5.04 18.63 7.60
CA GLU A 161 6.08 19.05 6.65
C GLU A 161 7.32 18.17 6.70
N SER A 162 7.43 17.31 7.73
CA SER A 162 8.54 16.37 7.91
C SER A 162 8.04 14.98 8.28
N LEU A 163 8.87 13.98 8.08
CA LEU A 163 8.57 12.60 8.49
C LEU A 163 8.42 12.49 10.02
N ALA A 164 9.09 13.36 10.78
CA ALA A 164 8.99 13.39 12.23
C ALA A 164 7.57 13.75 12.72
N ASP A 165 6.79 14.51 11.94
CA ASP A 165 5.41 14.89 12.28
C ASP A 165 4.46 13.68 12.28
N TYR A 166 4.85 12.58 11.62
CA TYR A 166 4.10 11.33 11.51
C TYR A 166 4.68 10.19 12.37
N ARG A 167 5.67 10.51 13.25
CA ARG A 167 6.23 9.51 14.15
C ARG A 167 5.15 9.06 15.14
N TYR A 168 4.89 7.77 15.18
CA TYR A 168 4.05 7.22 16.24
C TYR A 168 4.82 7.23 17.58
N PRO A 169 4.21 7.69 18.67
CA PRO A 169 4.86 7.72 19.97
C PRO A 169 5.30 6.33 20.43
N GLU A 170 6.41 6.24 21.12
CA GLU A 170 6.82 5.02 21.80
C GLU A 170 5.83 4.69 22.95
N PRO A 171 5.75 3.41 23.41
CA PRO A 171 4.76 3.01 24.41
C PRO A 171 4.79 3.78 25.73
N ASP A 172 5.92 4.40 26.08
CA ASP A 172 6.14 5.21 27.26
C ASP A 172 6.00 6.73 27.03
N GLU A 173 5.72 7.13 25.78
CA GLU A 173 5.49 8.53 25.43
C GLU A 173 3.99 8.88 25.49
N PRO A 174 3.61 10.12 25.83
CA PRO A 174 2.24 10.57 25.77
C PRO A 174 1.69 10.47 24.33
N HIS A 175 0.57 9.80 24.17
CA HIS A 175 -0.12 9.79 22.89
C HIS A 175 -0.84 11.12 22.68
N PRO A 176 -0.73 11.76 21.50
CA PRO A 176 -1.55 12.92 21.17
C PRO A 176 -3.04 12.52 21.24
N VAL A 177 -3.82 13.36 21.90
CA VAL A 177 -5.27 13.17 22.10
C VAL A 177 -6.01 13.68 20.87
#